data_96cc3283ebd502d2d442e77c0c720fe1
#
_entry.id   96cc3283ebd502d2d442e77c0c720fe1
#
_cell.length_a   1.000
_cell.length_b   1.000
_cell.length_c   1.000
_cell.angle_alpha   90.00
_cell.angle_beta   90.00
_cell.angle_gamma   90.00
#
_symmetry.space_group_name_H-M   'P 1'
#
loop_
_entity.id
_entity.type
_entity.pdbx_description
1 polymer ?
#
loop_
_entity_poly.entity_id
_entity_poly.type
_entity_poly.pdbx_seq_one_letter_code
_entity_poly.pdbx_strand_id
1 'polypeptide(L)'
;MGVVAALCWGATDFLVGLNARLFGVQRSVFLGQLLGLILLSVVLLVLGRQIDLLYEVKWQLLLTCIAAALLTVMGAVALSRAFAQGKTAVVAPLVTSYGMFTTLLAWMGGEHITAIQWVGLLICASGVAIVGRGSGNNDPRQYRSAGTANVFALLAAALYGTSFWVQGKYTLPAIGPVNMLWISYLVGVVFLSPIMFKLKPADSPGLKGYCALCCASLFNLAGFTAFSYGALTGSVAIVTVISTMSGGIAAILGYLFYKDRLTLMQIAGVCLVLLGAVVLHFVA
;
A
#
# COMPACT_ATOMS: atom_id res chain seq x y z
N MET A 1 -11.30 6.55 13.94
CA MET A 1 -10.17 6.84 13.03
C MET A 1 -9.81 5.66 12.14
N GLY A 2 -9.67 4.42 12.65
CA GLY A 2 -9.36 3.25 11.81
C GLY A 2 -10.32 3.00 10.64
N VAL A 3 -11.63 3.18 10.86
CA VAL A 3 -12.64 3.06 9.78
C VAL A 3 -12.44 4.12 8.70
N VAL A 4 -12.12 5.35 9.08
CA VAL A 4 -11.83 6.43 8.11
C VAL A 4 -10.57 6.09 7.31
N ALA A 5 -9.52 5.59 7.98
CA ALA A 5 -8.31 5.13 7.32
C ALA A 5 -8.59 3.99 6.33
N ALA A 6 -9.40 2.99 6.74
CA ALA A 6 -9.78 1.86 5.89
C ALA A 6 -10.57 2.31 4.63
N LEU A 7 -11.53 3.21 4.80
CA LEU A 7 -12.30 3.76 3.69
C LEU A 7 -11.42 4.57 2.72
N CYS A 8 -10.58 5.44 3.27
CA CYS A 8 -9.68 6.26 2.48
C CYS A 8 -8.65 5.40 1.70
N TRP A 9 -8.02 4.44 2.36
CA TRP A 9 -7.04 3.59 1.68
C TRP A 9 -7.70 2.60 0.71
N GLY A 10 -8.90 2.09 1.03
CA GLY A 10 -9.66 1.27 0.09
C GLY A 10 -10.04 2.03 -1.18
N ALA A 11 -10.48 3.28 -1.05
CA ALA A 11 -10.71 4.17 -2.18
C ALA A 11 -9.41 4.50 -2.94
N THR A 12 -8.31 4.72 -2.23
CA THR A 12 -6.97 4.93 -2.82
C THR A 12 -6.56 3.75 -3.67
N ASP A 13 -6.63 2.52 -3.17
CA ASP A 13 -6.23 1.31 -3.88
C ASP A 13 -7.06 1.10 -5.16
N PHE A 14 -8.36 1.35 -5.09
CA PHE A 14 -9.24 1.33 -6.26
C PHE A 14 -8.81 2.38 -7.29
N LEU A 15 -8.56 3.63 -6.87
CA LEU A 15 -8.14 4.72 -7.75
C LEU A 15 -6.71 4.54 -8.30
N VAL A 16 -5.81 3.92 -7.54
CA VAL A 16 -4.47 3.54 -8.04
C VAL A 16 -4.60 2.59 -9.22
N GLY A 17 -5.52 1.63 -9.15
CA GLY A 17 -5.82 0.73 -10.27
C GLY A 17 -6.34 1.48 -11.50
N LEU A 18 -7.25 2.44 -11.31
CA LEU A 18 -7.75 3.29 -12.38
C LEU A 18 -6.63 4.15 -13.00
N ASN A 19 -5.84 4.82 -12.16
CA ASN A 19 -4.76 5.69 -12.60
C ASN A 19 -3.67 4.91 -13.36
N ALA A 20 -3.32 3.69 -12.90
CA ALA A 20 -2.36 2.83 -13.58
C ALA A 20 -2.80 2.45 -15.01
N ARG A 21 -4.11 2.29 -15.22
CA ARG A 21 -4.70 2.00 -16.53
C ARG A 21 -4.79 3.24 -17.44
N LEU A 22 -5.04 4.43 -16.87
CA LEU A 22 -5.20 5.68 -17.62
C LEU A 22 -3.87 6.34 -17.98
N PHE A 23 -2.95 6.46 -17.03
CA PHE A 23 -1.67 7.15 -17.19
C PHE A 23 -0.50 6.20 -17.53
N GLY A 24 -0.70 4.89 -17.35
CA GLY A 24 0.38 3.92 -17.26
C GLY A 24 1.03 3.92 -15.87
N VAL A 25 1.61 2.76 -15.51
CA VAL A 25 2.11 2.48 -14.15
C VAL A 25 3.10 3.53 -13.65
N GLN A 26 4.14 3.81 -14.42
CA GLN A 26 5.25 4.67 -13.96
C GLN A 26 4.80 6.13 -13.79
N ARG A 27 3.98 6.63 -14.72
CA ARG A 27 3.45 8.00 -14.65
C ARG A 27 2.46 8.17 -13.52
N SER A 28 1.54 7.21 -13.34
CA SER A 28 0.55 7.30 -12.26
C SER A 28 1.22 7.32 -10.88
N VAL A 29 2.25 6.50 -10.67
CA VAL A 29 3.01 6.50 -9.41
C VAL A 29 3.78 7.81 -9.25
N PHE A 30 4.52 8.26 -10.28
CA PHE A 30 5.26 9.52 -10.21
C PHE A 30 4.35 10.71 -9.90
N LEU A 31 3.26 10.86 -10.63
CA LEU A 31 2.31 11.96 -10.44
C LEU A 31 1.64 11.89 -9.06
N GLY A 32 1.34 10.68 -8.57
CA GLY A 32 0.83 10.47 -7.22
C GLY A 32 1.84 10.89 -6.14
N GLN A 33 3.13 10.53 -6.31
CA GLN A 33 4.20 10.97 -5.40
C GLN A 33 4.38 12.48 -5.43
N LEU A 34 4.40 13.07 -6.62
CA LEU A 34 4.55 14.53 -6.80
C LEU A 34 3.38 15.29 -6.15
N LEU A 35 2.16 14.86 -6.41
CA LEU A 35 0.97 15.50 -5.84
C LEU A 35 0.91 15.33 -4.32
N GLY A 36 1.26 14.13 -3.81
CA GLY A 36 1.38 13.88 -2.38
C GLY A 36 2.43 14.77 -1.71
N LEU A 37 3.60 14.95 -2.35
CA LEU A 37 4.66 15.85 -1.88
C LEU A 37 4.16 17.30 -1.81
N ILE A 38 3.51 17.79 -2.87
CA ILE A 38 2.98 19.16 -2.92
C ILE A 38 1.93 19.36 -1.83
N LEU A 39 0.94 18.47 -1.74
CA LEU A 39 -0.14 18.56 -0.77
C LEU A 39 0.39 18.56 0.68
N LEU A 40 1.30 17.63 1.00
CA LEU A 40 1.87 17.54 2.34
C LEU A 40 2.76 18.73 2.65
N SER A 41 3.53 19.24 1.68
CA SER A 41 4.33 20.45 1.86
C SER A 41 3.46 21.68 2.13
N VAL A 42 2.35 21.84 1.42
CA VAL A 42 1.38 22.92 1.66
C VAL A 42 0.77 22.80 3.05
N VAL A 43 0.37 21.60 3.47
CA VAL A 43 -0.16 21.35 4.82
C VAL A 43 0.86 21.72 5.90
N LEU A 44 2.12 21.33 5.73
CA LEU A 44 3.20 21.64 6.68
C LEU A 44 3.44 23.15 6.77
N LEU A 45 3.45 23.87 5.64
CA LEU A 45 3.61 25.32 5.60
C LEU A 45 2.44 26.04 6.28
N VAL A 46 1.20 25.63 6.00
CA VAL A 46 -0.01 26.24 6.60
C VAL A 46 -0.07 26.02 8.11
N LEU A 47 0.35 24.83 8.58
CA LEU A 47 0.37 24.51 10.00
C LEU A 47 1.57 25.11 10.75
N GLY A 48 2.47 25.81 10.05
CA GLY A 48 3.69 26.40 10.64
C GLY A 48 4.64 25.35 11.24
N ARG A 49 4.50 24.09 10.85
CA ARG A 49 5.39 23.03 11.30
C ARG A 49 6.63 23.03 10.44
N GLN A 50 7.74 23.39 11.05
CA GLN A 50 9.05 23.29 10.40
C GLN A 50 9.50 21.83 10.37
N ILE A 51 10.24 21.46 9.32
CA ILE A 51 10.89 20.15 9.19
C ILE A 51 12.22 20.18 9.97
N ASP A 52 12.22 20.80 11.14
CA ASP A 52 13.43 21.08 11.94
C ASP A 52 14.17 19.80 12.36
N LEU A 53 13.43 18.70 12.53
CA LEU A 53 14.00 17.42 12.90
C LEU A 53 15.00 16.85 11.86
N LEU A 54 14.98 17.33 10.61
CA LEU A 54 15.90 16.83 9.59
C LEU A 54 17.31 17.41 9.71
N TYR A 55 17.49 18.54 10.41
CA TYR A 55 18.81 19.14 10.59
C TYR A 55 19.66 18.44 11.65
N GLU A 56 19.02 17.74 12.60
CA GLU A 56 19.72 17.03 13.69
C GLU A 56 19.86 15.51 13.46
N VAL A 57 19.34 14.99 12.34
CA VAL A 57 19.32 13.55 12.06
C VAL A 57 20.70 13.07 11.65
N LYS A 58 21.19 12.05 12.36
CA LYS A 58 22.43 11.34 11.98
C LYS A 58 22.30 10.76 10.57
N TRP A 59 23.36 10.87 9.77
CA TRP A 59 23.38 10.40 8.38
C TRP A 59 22.95 8.93 8.20
N GLN A 60 23.26 8.06 9.18
CA GLN A 60 22.85 6.66 9.19
C GLN A 60 21.32 6.49 9.23
N LEU A 61 20.65 7.31 10.06
CA LEU A 61 19.19 7.31 10.15
C LEU A 61 18.56 7.85 8.85
N LEU A 62 19.16 8.88 8.25
CA LEU A 62 18.71 9.41 6.97
C LEU A 62 18.80 8.34 5.86
N LEU A 63 19.91 7.58 5.79
CA LEU A 63 20.03 6.46 4.86
C LEU A 63 18.96 5.39 5.10
N THR A 64 18.64 5.11 6.36
CA THR A 64 17.57 4.17 6.72
C THR A 64 16.20 4.68 6.25
N CYS A 65 15.94 5.98 6.42
CA CYS A 65 14.72 6.63 5.91
C CYS A 65 14.62 6.52 4.38
N ILE A 66 15.72 6.81 3.68
CA ILE A 66 15.78 6.70 2.21
C ILE A 66 15.57 5.25 1.75
N ALA A 67 16.20 4.29 2.40
CA ALA A 67 16.02 2.87 2.09
C ALA A 67 14.57 2.42 2.29
N ALA A 68 13.94 2.78 3.42
CA ALA A 68 12.54 2.49 3.68
C ALA A 68 11.61 3.18 2.66
N ALA A 69 11.91 4.43 2.30
CA ALA A 69 11.17 5.16 1.28
C ALA A 69 11.28 4.52 -0.10
N LEU A 70 12.47 4.07 -0.51
CA LEU A 70 12.69 3.35 -1.77
C LEU A 70 11.88 2.04 -1.81
N LEU A 71 11.86 1.27 -0.72
CA LEU A 71 11.04 0.07 -0.62
C LEU A 71 9.54 0.41 -0.79
N THR A 72 9.07 1.48 -0.16
CA THR A 72 7.67 1.97 -0.33
C THR A 72 7.39 2.32 -1.79
N VAL A 73 8.27 3.06 -2.45
CA VAL A 73 8.08 3.49 -3.85
C VAL A 73 8.11 2.30 -4.81
N MET A 74 9.04 1.37 -4.61
CA MET A 74 9.09 0.14 -5.40
C MET A 74 7.83 -0.73 -5.16
N GLY A 75 7.35 -0.77 -3.93
CA GLY A 75 6.06 -1.39 -3.57
C GLY A 75 4.90 -0.73 -4.32
N ALA A 76 4.85 0.61 -4.39
CA ALA A 76 3.81 1.34 -5.13
C ALA A 76 3.86 1.06 -6.64
N VAL A 77 5.05 0.94 -7.23
CA VAL A 77 5.19 0.55 -8.64
C VAL A 77 4.72 -0.89 -8.87
N ALA A 78 5.09 -1.83 -7.99
CA ALA A 78 4.64 -3.21 -8.06
C ALA A 78 3.11 -3.31 -7.88
N LEU A 79 2.53 -2.61 -6.91
CA LEU A 79 1.10 -2.50 -6.68
C LEU A 79 0.36 -1.98 -7.92
N SER A 80 0.83 -0.86 -8.49
CA SER A 80 0.24 -0.28 -9.68
C SER A 80 0.31 -1.24 -10.88
N ARG A 81 1.39 -2.00 -11.02
CA ARG A 81 1.51 -3.07 -12.05
C ARG A 81 0.52 -4.20 -11.80
N ALA A 82 0.35 -4.62 -10.56
CA ALA A 82 -0.61 -5.65 -10.19
C ALA A 82 -2.03 -5.22 -10.56
N PHE A 83 -2.44 -4.01 -10.21
CA PHE A 83 -3.76 -3.46 -10.55
C PHE A 83 -3.96 -3.22 -12.06
N ALA A 84 -2.91 -2.88 -12.78
CA ALA A 84 -3.00 -2.70 -14.23
C ALA A 84 -3.27 -4.02 -14.98
N GLN A 85 -2.85 -5.15 -14.42
CA GLN A 85 -2.92 -6.46 -15.06
C GLN A 85 -3.95 -7.40 -14.45
N GLY A 86 -4.32 -7.18 -13.18
CA GLY A 86 -5.19 -8.07 -12.42
C GLY A 86 -6.55 -7.48 -12.09
N LYS A 87 -7.39 -8.34 -11.49
CA LYS A 87 -8.68 -7.92 -10.92
C LYS A 87 -8.43 -7.21 -9.61
N THR A 88 -9.00 -6.01 -9.44
CA THR A 88 -8.85 -5.22 -8.22
C THR A 88 -9.35 -5.98 -6.99
N ALA A 89 -10.44 -6.73 -7.15
CA ALA A 89 -11.03 -7.56 -6.11
C ALA A 89 -10.13 -8.72 -5.62
N VAL A 90 -9.09 -9.07 -6.37
CA VAL A 90 -8.08 -10.09 -5.99
C VAL A 90 -6.79 -9.42 -5.52
N VAL A 91 -6.32 -8.43 -6.26
CA VAL A 91 -5.03 -7.76 -6.02
C VAL A 91 -5.02 -7.03 -4.68
N ALA A 92 -6.09 -6.27 -4.35
CA ALA A 92 -6.12 -5.48 -3.14
C ALA A 92 -6.00 -6.33 -1.86
N PRO A 93 -6.79 -7.41 -1.66
CA PRO A 93 -6.59 -8.31 -0.53
C PRO A 93 -5.22 -8.99 -0.51
N LEU A 94 -4.66 -9.38 -1.67
CA LEU A 94 -3.32 -9.97 -1.71
C LEU A 94 -2.25 -9.02 -1.18
N VAL A 95 -2.35 -7.73 -1.50
CA VAL A 95 -1.39 -6.73 -1.00
C VAL A 95 -1.51 -6.55 0.51
N THR A 96 -2.71 -6.68 1.11
CA THR A 96 -2.84 -6.59 2.57
C THR A 96 -2.09 -7.68 3.33
N SER A 97 -1.61 -8.73 2.64
CA SER A 97 -0.68 -9.70 3.23
C SER A 97 0.69 -9.10 3.61
N TYR A 98 0.93 -7.80 3.36
CA TYR A 98 2.13 -7.12 3.85
C TYR A 98 2.34 -7.27 5.36
N GLY A 99 1.25 -7.37 6.13
CA GLY A 99 1.32 -7.63 7.57
C GLY A 99 2.01 -8.95 7.90
N MET A 100 1.84 -9.99 7.08
CA MET A 100 2.55 -11.25 7.23
C MET A 100 4.08 -11.06 7.11
N PHE A 101 4.54 -10.30 6.12
CA PHE A 101 5.95 -10.01 5.93
C PHE A 101 6.52 -9.16 7.07
N THR A 102 5.77 -8.13 7.52
CA THR A 102 6.15 -7.30 8.65
C THR A 102 6.32 -8.14 9.92
N THR A 103 5.37 -9.02 10.21
CA THR A 103 5.40 -9.90 11.40
C THR A 103 6.56 -10.90 11.35
N LEU A 104 6.82 -11.50 10.18
CA LEU A 104 7.95 -12.42 10.00
C LEU A 104 9.30 -11.70 10.23
N LEU A 105 9.44 -10.48 9.71
CA LEU A 105 10.65 -9.69 9.92
C LEU A 105 10.83 -9.24 11.37
N ALA A 106 9.74 -8.91 12.06
CA ALA A 106 9.74 -8.59 13.48
C ALA A 106 10.22 -9.79 14.31
N TRP A 107 9.72 -10.99 14.01
CA TRP A 107 10.19 -12.23 14.63
C TRP A 107 11.67 -12.50 14.35
N MET A 108 12.13 -12.39 13.11
CA MET A 108 13.54 -12.52 12.75
C MET A 108 14.41 -11.46 13.45
N GLY A 109 13.84 -10.30 13.74
CA GLY A 109 14.46 -9.20 14.48
C GLY A 109 14.47 -9.40 16.00
N GLY A 110 14.01 -10.57 16.50
CA GLY A 110 14.02 -10.95 17.92
C GLY A 110 12.76 -10.58 18.69
N GLU A 111 11.68 -10.12 18.03
CA GLU A 111 10.40 -9.85 18.69
C GLU A 111 9.65 -11.16 18.94
N HIS A 112 8.98 -11.25 20.10
CA HIS A 112 8.17 -12.41 20.42
C HIS A 112 6.85 -12.39 19.65
N ILE A 113 6.58 -13.46 18.91
CA ILE A 113 5.31 -13.66 18.22
C ILE A 113 4.44 -14.61 19.06
N THR A 114 3.21 -14.19 19.32
CA THR A 114 2.22 -14.99 20.04
C THR A 114 1.71 -16.16 19.20
N ALA A 115 1.18 -17.20 19.84
CA ALA A 115 0.59 -18.34 19.13
C ALA A 115 -0.56 -17.92 18.19
N ILE A 116 -1.33 -16.88 18.56
CA ILE A 116 -2.42 -16.34 17.73
C ILE A 116 -1.88 -15.68 16.48
N GLN A 117 -0.76 -14.95 16.57
CA GLN A 117 -0.11 -14.34 15.42
C GLN A 117 0.44 -15.41 14.44
N TRP A 118 0.96 -16.55 14.96
CA TRP A 118 1.33 -17.69 14.11
C TRP A 118 0.12 -18.28 13.38
N VAL A 119 -1.02 -18.40 14.05
CA VAL A 119 -2.28 -18.83 13.42
C VAL A 119 -2.68 -17.84 12.32
N GLY A 120 -2.63 -16.54 12.60
CA GLY A 120 -2.91 -15.49 11.59
C GLY A 120 -2.00 -15.58 10.37
N LEU A 121 -0.68 -15.82 10.58
CA LEU A 121 0.30 -16.05 9.51
C LEU A 121 -0.11 -17.25 8.62
N LEU A 122 -0.45 -18.38 9.25
CA LEU A 122 -0.84 -19.59 8.51
C LEU A 122 -2.14 -19.41 7.73
N ILE A 123 -3.13 -18.72 8.32
CA ILE A 123 -4.39 -18.40 7.64
C ILE A 123 -4.12 -17.48 6.43
N CYS A 124 -3.32 -16.42 6.61
CA CYS A 124 -2.98 -15.50 5.53
C CYS A 124 -2.22 -16.22 4.40
N ALA A 125 -1.20 -17.02 4.73
CA ALA A 125 -0.41 -17.78 3.76
C ALA A 125 -1.28 -18.79 2.99
N SER A 126 -2.21 -19.47 3.66
CA SER A 126 -3.15 -20.40 3.01
C SER A 126 -4.09 -19.66 2.05
N GLY A 127 -4.59 -18.49 2.44
CA GLY A 127 -5.40 -17.63 1.58
C GLY A 127 -4.66 -17.19 0.32
N VAL A 128 -3.41 -16.74 0.45
CA VAL A 128 -2.53 -16.39 -0.68
C VAL A 128 -2.35 -17.59 -1.62
N ALA A 129 -2.08 -18.79 -1.09
CA ALA A 129 -1.89 -20.00 -1.88
C ALA A 129 -3.16 -20.38 -2.64
N ILE A 130 -4.33 -20.25 -2.03
CA ILE A 130 -5.63 -20.56 -2.65
C ILE A 130 -5.94 -19.56 -3.78
N VAL A 131 -5.71 -18.26 -3.56
CA VAL A 131 -5.88 -17.24 -4.60
C VAL A 131 -4.97 -17.53 -5.80
N GLY A 132 -3.72 -17.89 -5.53
CA GLY A 132 -2.76 -18.24 -6.58
C GLY A 132 -3.22 -19.41 -7.48
N ARG A 133 -3.89 -20.40 -6.89
CA ARG A 133 -4.44 -21.56 -7.63
C ARG A 133 -5.76 -21.27 -8.33
N GLY A 134 -6.56 -20.34 -7.81
CA GLY A 134 -7.88 -19.99 -8.33
C GLY A 134 -7.90 -19.21 -9.65
N SER A 135 -6.76 -18.99 -10.30
CA SER A 135 -6.64 -18.26 -11.58
C SER A 135 -7.14 -19.07 -12.80
N GLY A 136 -8.01 -20.05 -12.58
CA GLY A 136 -8.57 -20.90 -13.62
C GLY A 136 -9.51 -20.14 -14.56
N ASN A 137 -8.97 -19.56 -15.63
CA ASN A 137 -9.71 -19.18 -16.82
C ASN A 137 -9.18 -20.02 -17.98
N ASN A 138 -10.07 -20.53 -18.83
CA ASN A 138 -9.74 -21.37 -19.97
C ASN A 138 -8.93 -20.65 -21.07
N ASP A 139 -8.71 -19.35 -20.94
CA ASP A 139 -7.88 -18.55 -21.84
C ASP A 139 -6.44 -18.44 -21.29
N PRO A 140 -5.42 -19.03 -21.97
CA PRO A 140 -4.03 -18.99 -21.54
C PRO A 140 -3.45 -17.58 -21.37
N ARG A 141 -3.94 -16.59 -22.12
CA ARG A 141 -3.48 -15.20 -22.02
C ARG A 141 -3.98 -14.56 -20.74
N GLN A 142 -5.25 -14.77 -20.41
CA GLN A 142 -5.87 -14.25 -19.18
C GLN A 142 -5.27 -14.94 -17.94
N TYR A 143 -4.99 -16.23 -18.03
CA TYR A 143 -4.32 -16.99 -16.96
C TYR A 143 -2.92 -16.43 -16.67
N ARG A 144 -2.11 -16.20 -17.73
CA ARG A 144 -0.75 -15.65 -17.59
C ARG A 144 -0.76 -14.22 -17.02
N SER A 145 -1.69 -13.37 -17.44
CA SER A 145 -1.86 -12.02 -16.92
C SER A 145 -2.25 -12.03 -15.43
N ALA A 146 -3.18 -12.88 -15.02
CA ALA A 146 -3.60 -13.01 -13.62
C ALA A 146 -2.47 -13.52 -12.72
N GLY A 147 -1.70 -14.52 -13.18
CA GLY A 147 -0.52 -15.02 -12.46
C GLY A 147 0.53 -13.92 -12.25
N THR A 148 0.82 -13.15 -13.30
CA THR A 148 1.76 -12.03 -13.22
C THR A 148 1.27 -10.93 -12.25
N ALA A 149 -0.03 -10.62 -12.26
CA ALA A 149 -0.63 -9.66 -11.34
C ALA A 149 -0.50 -10.12 -9.88
N ASN A 150 -0.74 -11.40 -9.60
CA ASN A 150 -0.60 -11.96 -8.25
C ASN A 150 0.87 -11.90 -7.78
N VAL A 151 1.84 -12.18 -8.65
CA VAL A 151 3.26 -12.04 -8.33
C VAL A 151 3.61 -10.61 -7.99
N PHE A 152 3.15 -9.62 -8.77
CA PHE A 152 3.37 -8.21 -8.45
C PHE A 152 2.65 -7.77 -7.18
N ALA A 153 1.47 -8.30 -6.88
CA ALA A 153 0.76 -8.04 -5.63
C ALA A 153 1.55 -8.56 -4.41
N LEU A 154 2.09 -9.77 -4.47
CA LEU A 154 2.92 -10.33 -3.42
C LEU A 154 4.27 -9.62 -3.29
N LEU A 155 4.87 -9.22 -4.41
CA LEU A 155 6.08 -8.39 -4.39
C LEU A 155 5.80 -7.03 -3.72
N ALA A 156 4.67 -6.39 -4.03
CA ALA A 156 4.24 -5.17 -3.36
C ALA A 156 4.06 -5.40 -1.86
N ALA A 157 3.39 -6.51 -1.46
CA ALA A 157 3.22 -6.87 -0.06
C ALA A 157 4.55 -7.08 0.67
N ALA A 158 5.51 -7.77 0.06
CA ALA A 158 6.83 -7.98 0.63
C ALA A 158 7.61 -6.66 0.79
N LEU A 159 7.59 -5.80 -0.23
CA LEU A 159 8.26 -4.49 -0.20
C LEU A 159 7.65 -3.56 0.83
N TYR A 160 6.32 -3.46 0.88
CA TYR A 160 5.63 -2.68 1.90
C TYR A 160 5.85 -3.24 3.31
N GLY A 161 5.74 -4.57 3.49
CA GLY A 161 5.95 -5.21 4.78
C GLY A 161 7.36 -4.98 5.32
N THR A 162 8.37 -5.07 4.45
CA THR A 162 9.76 -4.75 4.81
C THR A 162 9.93 -3.27 5.14
N SER A 163 9.35 -2.40 4.32
CA SER A 163 9.38 -0.95 4.56
C SER A 163 8.74 -0.59 5.90
N PHE A 164 7.55 -1.12 6.18
CA PHE A 164 6.82 -0.83 7.43
C PHE A 164 7.55 -1.36 8.66
N TRP A 165 8.19 -2.53 8.57
CA TRP A 165 9.04 -3.02 9.65
C TRP A 165 10.23 -2.08 9.91
N VAL A 166 10.96 -1.66 8.86
CA VAL A 166 12.06 -0.69 8.99
C VAL A 166 11.55 0.63 9.56
N GLN A 167 10.42 1.12 9.06
CA GLN A 167 9.82 2.35 9.54
C GLN A 167 9.41 2.25 11.01
N GLY A 168 8.68 1.22 11.39
CA GLY A 168 8.20 1.01 12.75
C GLY A 168 9.32 0.90 13.77
N LYS A 169 10.39 0.19 13.41
CA LYS A 169 11.51 -0.09 14.33
C LYS A 169 12.51 1.06 14.43
N TYR A 170 12.79 1.77 13.34
CA TYR A 170 13.92 2.70 13.28
C TYR A 170 13.55 4.14 12.98
N THR A 171 12.63 4.40 12.04
CA THR A 171 12.46 5.76 11.52
C THR A 171 11.30 6.51 12.16
N LEU A 172 10.14 5.88 12.36
CA LEU A 172 8.98 6.54 12.97
C LEU A 172 9.22 7.00 14.41
N PRO A 173 9.89 6.22 15.28
CA PRO A 173 10.21 6.70 16.63
C PRO A 173 11.16 7.90 16.64
N ALA A 174 12.01 8.02 15.61
CA ALA A 174 13.04 9.05 15.56
C ALA A 174 12.58 10.36 14.91
N ILE A 175 11.86 10.30 13.78
CA ILE A 175 11.48 11.50 13.00
C ILE A 175 9.97 11.73 12.91
N GLY A 176 9.18 10.80 13.42
CA GLY A 176 7.72 10.83 13.37
C GLY A 176 7.13 10.51 11.99
N PRO A 177 5.81 10.24 11.95
CA PRO A 177 5.13 9.75 10.76
C PRO A 177 5.06 10.80 9.63
N VAL A 178 4.86 12.07 9.96
CA VAL A 178 4.70 13.14 8.97
C VAL A 178 5.99 13.38 8.19
N ASN A 179 7.13 13.45 8.90
CA ASN A 179 8.44 13.64 8.27
C ASN A 179 8.82 12.43 7.42
N MET A 180 8.54 11.20 7.91
CA MET A 180 8.80 9.98 7.15
C MET A 180 7.95 9.92 5.86
N LEU A 181 6.69 10.33 5.92
CA LEU A 181 5.81 10.37 4.75
C LEU A 181 6.31 11.41 3.73
N TRP A 182 6.74 12.59 4.20
CA TRP A 182 7.30 13.63 3.35
C TRP A 182 8.58 13.16 2.64
N ILE A 183 9.50 12.50 3.38
CA ILE A 183 10.70 11.89 2.80
C ILE A 183 10.32 10.82 1.78
N SER A 184 9.32 10.00 2.05
CA SER A 184 8.87 8.96 1.13
C SER A 184 8.37 9.53 -0.19
N TYR A 185 7.59 10.62 -0.15
CA TYR A 185 7.15 11.32 -1.35
C TYR A 185 8.33 11.96 -2.10
N LEU A 186 9.24 12.63 -1.40
CA LEU A 186 10.42 13.27 -2.00
C LEU A 186 11.31 12.22 -2.71
N VAL A 187 11.63 11.13 -2.01
CA VAL A 187 12.43 10.02 -2.58
C VAL A 187 11.72 9.42 -3.79
N GLY A 188 10.39 9.27 -3.73
CA GLY A 188 9.61 8.77 -4.86
C GLY A 188 9.70 9.67 -6.09
N VAL A 189 9.58 10.97 -5.92
CA VAL A 189 9.75 11.95 -7.01
C VAL A 189 11.17 11.89 -7.58
N VAL A 190 12.19 11.93 -6.72
CA VAL A 190 13.60 11.90 -7.15
C VAL A 190 13.93 10.59 -7.87
N PHE A 191 13.50 9.45 -7.33
CA PHE A 191 13.79 8.12 -7.90
C PHE A 191 13.11 7.89 -9.25
N LEU A 192 11.86 8.36 -9.41
CA LEU A 192 11.09 8.14 -10.64
C LEU A 192 11.33 9.22 -11.71
N SER A 193 11.87 10.39 -11.34
CA SER A 193 12.09 11.48 -12.31
C SER A 193 12.94 11.09 -13.51
N PRO A 194 14.08 10.34 -13.41
CA PRO A 194 14.87 9.96 -14.59
C PRO A 194 14.11 9.04 -15.55
N ILE A 195 13.16 8.25 -15.02
CA ILE A 195 12.31 7.37 -15.82
C ILE A 195 11.31 8.21 -16.63
N MET A 196 10.77 9.27 -16.02
CA MET A 196 9.79 10.14 -16.67
C MET A 196 10.36 10.84 -17.91
N PHE A 197 11.63 11.27 -17.87
CA PHE A 197 12.29 11.89 -19.02
C PHE A 197 12.47 10.94 -20.21
N LYS A 198 12.47 9.62 -19.98
CA LYS A 198 12.61 8.59 -21.01
C LYS A 198 11.27 8.11 -21.59
N LEU A 199 10.15 8.45 -20.96
CA LEU A 199 8.83 8.02 -21.39
C LEU A 199 8.34 8.93 -22.55
N LYS A 200 7.85 8.30 -23.62
CA LYS A 200 7.20 9.03 -24.72
C LYS A 200 5.97 9.80 -24.20
N PRO A 201 5.64 10.95 -24.78
CA PRO A 201 4.39 11.63 -24.48
C PRO A 201 3.22 10.64 -24.56
N ALA A 202 2.30 10.68 -23.62
CA ALA A 202 1.07 9.90 -23.69
C ALA A 202 -0.09 10.83 -23.93
N ASP A 203 -1.16 10.28 -24.53
CA ASP A 203 -2.40 10.99 -24.66
C ASP A 203 -2.89 11.45 -23.29
N SER A 204 -3.47 12.65 -23.24
CA SER A 204 -4.01 13.18 -21.99
C SER A 204 -5.23 12.33 -21.58
N PRO A 205 -5.26 11.80 -20.35
CA PRO A 205 -6.40 11.01 -19.88
C PRO A 205 -7.66 11.85 -19.62
N GLY A 206 -7.61 13.14 -19.96
CA GLY A 206 -8.70 14.08 -19.77
C GLY A 206 -8.95 14.45 -18.30
N LEU A 207 -9.91 15.32 -18.09
CA LEU A 207 -10.24 15.86 -16.75
C LEU A 207 -10.58 14.74 -15.75
N LYS A 208 -11.30 13.70 -16.17
CA LYS A 208 -11.66 12.57 -15.31
C LYS A 208 -10.45 11.83 -14.74
N GLY A 209 -9.40 11.64 -15.54
CA GLY A 209 -8.16 11.02 -15.09
C GLY A 209 -7.43 11.87 -14.05
N TYR A 210 -7.29 13.16 -14.31
CA TYR A 210 -6.65 14.07 -13.33
C TYR A 210 -7.45 14.19 -12.04
N CYS A 211 -8.80 14.23 -12.09
CA CYS A 211 -9.63 14.16 -10.89
C CYS A 211 -9.40 12.87 -10.11
N ALA A 212 -9.34 11.72 -10.77
CA ALA A 212 -9.08 10.43 -10.12
C ALA A 212 -7.69 10.41 -9.44
N LEU A 213 -6.68 11.01 -10.07
CA LEU A 213 -5.34 11.14 -9.50
C LEU A 213 -5.35 12.03 -8.24
N CYS A 214 -5.98 13.20 -8.32
CA CYS A 214 -6.12 14.11 -7.18
C CYS A 214 -6.88 13.44 -6.02
N CYS A 215 -8.00 12.77 -6.31
CA CYS A 215 -8.77 12.04 -5.31
C CYS A 215 -7.93 10.94 -4.65
N ALA A 216 -7.16 10.15 -5.43
CA ALA A 216 -6.28 9.12 -4.88
C ALA A 216 -5.25 9.70 -3.90
N SER A 217 -4.62 10.82 -4.24
CA SER A 217 -3.62 11.48 -3.39
C SER A 217 -4.26 12.08 -2.13
N LEU A 218 -5.43 12.70 -2.25
CA LEU A 218 -6.17 13.23 -1.10
C LEU A 218 -6.64 12.13 -0.16
N PHE A 219 -7.21 11.05 -0.69
CA PHE A 219 -7.62 9.90 0.14
C PHE A 219 -6.42 9.24 0.80
N ASN A 220 -5.29 9.08 0.10
CA ASN A 220 -4.08 8.53 0.69
C ASN A 220 -3.58 9.39 1.87
N LEU A 221 -3.51 10.70 1.69
CA LEU A 221 -3.10 11.64 2.74
C LEU A 221 -4.11 11.65 3.91
N ALA A 222 -5.41 11.67 3.62
CA ALA A 222 -6.47 11.62 4.64
C ALA A 222 -6.43 10.29 5.42
N GLY A 223 -6.25 9.16 4.73
CA GLY A 223 -6.13 7.85 5.33
C GLY A 223 -4.94 7.76 6.27
N PHE A 224 -3.77 8.24 5.81
CA PHE A 224 -2.57 8.29 6.63
C PHE A 224 -2.74 9.19 7.86
N THR A 225 -3.34 10.38 7.69
CA THR A 225 -3.63 11.30 8.79
C THR A 225 -4.59 10.68 9.80
N ALA A 226 -5.68 10.04 9.33
CA ALA A 226 -6.64 9.37 10.19
C ALA A 226 -6.00 8.19 10.95
N PHE A 227 -5.16 7.40 10.28
CA PHE A 227 -4.41 6.32 10.90
C PHE A 227 -3.48 6.85 12.00
N SER A 228 -2.65 7.83 11.67
CA SER A 228 -1.68 8.42 12.60
C SER A 228 -2.36 9.05 13.83
N TYR A 229 -3.45 9.80 13.62
CA TYR A 229 -4.23 10.38 14.72
C TYR A 229 -4.87 9.29 15.58
N GLY A 230 -5.43 8.25 14.96
CA GLY A 230 -5.99 7.11 15.69
C GLY A 230 -4.94 6.34 16.49
N ALA A 231 -3.74 6.18 15.97
CA ALA A 231 -2.62 5.52 16.64
C ALA A 231 -2.08 6.34 17.83
N LEU A 232 -2.11 7.67 17.72
CA LEU A 232 -1.67 8.56 18.81
C LEU A 232 -2.69 8.68 19.95
N THR A 233 -4.00 8.59 19.64
CA THR A 233 -5.08 8.83 20.62
C THR A 233 -5.73 7.55 21.14
N GLY A 234 -5.38 6.40 20.60
CA GLY A 234 -5.98 5.10 20.95
C GLY A 234 -5.00 3.94 20.85
N SER A 235 -5.53 2.73 20.80
CA SER A 235 -4.71 1.54 20.57
C SER A 235 -4.26 1.45 19.11
N VAL A 236 -2.94 1.45 18.90
CA VAL A 236 -2.33 1.26 17.58
C VAL A 236 -2.81 -0.05 16.95
N ALA A 237 -2.87 -1.13 17.73
CA ALA A 237 -3.32 -2.43 17.26
C ALA A 237 -4.75 -2.38 16.69
N ILE A 238 -5.70 -1.78 17.44
CA ILE A 238 -7.10 -1.67 16.99
C ILE A 238 -7.20 -0.84 15.70
N VAL A 239 -6.50 0.28 15.63
CA VAL A 239 -6.52 1.14 14.43
C VAL A 239 -5.92 0.40 13.23
N THR A 240 -4.83 -0.35 13.44
CA THR A 240 -4.19 -1.15 12.38
C THR A 240 -5.12 -2.25 11.88
N VAL A 241 -5.72 -3.05 12.78
CA VAL A 241 -6.70 -4.09 12.41
C VAL A 241 -7.82 -3.54 11.56
N ILE A 242 -8.43 -2.43 11.99
CA ILE A 242 -9.54 -1.83 11.25
C ILE A 242 -9.06 -1.29 9.88
N SER A 243 -7.87 -0.68 9.83
CA SER A 243 -7.34 -0.11 8.58
C SER A 243 -6.97 -1.18 7.55
N THR A 244 -6.59 -2.40 7.95
CA THR A 244 -6.33 -3.51 7.00
C THR A 244 -7.59 -3.95 6.24
N MET A 245 -8.78 -3.57 6.69
CA MET A 245 -10.02 -3.78 5.94
C MET A 245 -10.07 -3.00 4.61
N SER A 246 -9.13 -2.07 4.38
CA SER A 246 -9.01 -1.35 3.10
C SER A 246 -8.94 -2.28 1.89
N GLY A 247 -8.24 -3.41 1.99
CA GLY A 247 -8.20 -4.42 0.93
C GLY A 247 -9.56 -5.01 0.60
N GLY A 248 -10.42 -5.22 1.61
CA GLY A 248 -11.80 -5.66 1.42
C GLY A 248 -12.67 -4.59 0.76
N ILE A 249 -12.50 -3.33 1.17
CA ILE A 249 -13.21 -2.18 0.59
C ILE A 249 -12.82 -2.00 -0.88
N ALA A 250 -11.53 -2.03 -1.19
CA ALA A 250 -11.05 -1.98 -2.58
C ALA A 250 -11.56 -3.15 -3.43
N ALA A 251 -11.66 -4.36 -2.84
CA ALA A 251 -12.23 -5.52 -3.51
C ALA A 251 -13.71 -5.33 -3.84
N ILE A 252 -14.50 -4.78 -2.92
CA ILE A 252 -15.91 -4.44 -3.12
C ILE A 252 -16.04 -3.39 -4.24
N LEU A 253 -15.24 -2.33 -4.20
CA LEU A 253 -15.24 -1.31 -5.25
C LEU A 253 -14.86 -1.91 -6.62
N GLY A 254 -13.86 -2.80 -6.67
CA GLY A 254 -13.49 -3.52 -7.88
C GLY A 254 -14.64 -4.37 -8.44
N TYR A 255 -15.35 -5.07 -7.56
CA TYR A 255 -16.54 -5.84 -7.95
C TYR A 255 -17.67 -4.94 -8.49
N LEU A 256 -17.99 -3.84 -7.81
CA LEU A 256 -19.08 -2.95 -8.19
C LEU A 256 -18.79 -2.16 -9.47
N PHE A 257 -17.61 -1.58 -9.61
CA PHE A 257 -17.28 -0.67 -10.71
C PHE A 257 -16.63 -1.37 -11.92
N TYR A 258 -15.78 -2.35 -11.70
CA TYR A 258 -15.14 -3.11 -12.78
C TYR A 258 -15.86 -4.41 -13.12
N LYS A 259 -16.91 -4.77 -12.34
CA LYS A 259 -17.65 -6.03 -12.49
C LYS A 259 -16.70 -7.25 -12.43
N ASP A 260 -15.70 -7.17 -11.57
CA ASP A 260 -14.73 -8.25 -11.35
C ASP A 260 -15.46 -9.52 -10.87
N ARG A 261 -15.62 -10.51 -11.75
CA ARG A 261 -16.22 -11.80 -11.37
C ARG A 261 -15.13 -12.66 -10.74
N LEU A 262 -15.33 -13.05 -9.49
CA LEU A 262 -14.45 -13.93 -8.74
C LEU A 262 -14.97 -15.37 -8.79
N THR A 263 -14.05 -16.34 -8.90
CA THR A 263 -14.39 -17.75 -8.67
C THR A 263 -14.58 -17.99 -7.17
N LEU A 264 -15.29 -19.07 -6.81
CA LEU A 264 -15.47 -19.45 -5.40
C LEU A 264 -14.12 -19.64 -4.68
N MET A 265 -13.12 -20.21 -5.36
CA MET A 265 -11.76 -20.33 -4.82
C MET A 265 -11.11 -18.98 -4.54
N GLN A 266 -11.28 -18.00 -5.46
CA GLN A 266 -10.77 -16.65 -5.25
C GLN A 266 -11.47 -15.96 -4.08
N ILE A 267 -12.79 -16.11 -3.95
CA ILE A 267 -13.56 -15.55 -2.82
C ILE A 267 -13.05 -16.16 -1.50
N ALA A 268 -12.95 -17.49 -1.42
CA ALA A 268 -12.46 -18.18 -0.23
C ALA A 268 -11.03 -17.74 0.13
N GLY A 269 -10.13 -17.65 -0.85
CA GLY A 269 -8.76 -17.20 -0.62
C GLY A 269 -8.67 -15.76 -0.17
N VAL A 270 -9.45 -14.86 -0.78
CA VAL A 270 -9.54 -13.44 -0.38
C VAL A 270 -10.05 -13.32 1.06
N CYS A 271 -11.12 -14.04 1.42
CA CYS A 271 -11.64 -14.05 2.79
C CYS A 271 -10.59 -14.54 3.80
N LEU A 272 -9.82 -15.59 3.45
CA LEU A 272 -8.75 -16.09 4.31
C LEU A 272 -7.60 -15.08 4.45
N VAL A 273 -7.19 -14.38 3.39
CA VAL A 273 -6.15 -13.34 3.49
C VAL A 273 -6.61 -12.23 4.43
N LEU A 274 -7.84 -11.73 4.25
CA LEU A 274 -8.39 -10.68 5.10
C LEU A 274 -8.55 -11.14 6.56
N LEU A 275 -9.05 -12.37 6.78
CA LEU A 275 -9.16 -12.95 8.11
C LEU A 275 -7.78 -13.10 8.76
N GLY A 276 -6.80 -13.64 8.04
CA GLY A 276 -5.44 -13.76 8.54
C GLY A 276 -4.81 -12.42 8.90
N ALA A 277 -5.02 -11.39 8.06
CA ALA A 277 -4.55 -10.03 8.35
C ALA A 277 -5.20 -9.46 9.63
N VAL A 278 -6.50 -9.70 9.85
CA VAL A 278 -7.19 -9.31 11.10
C VAL A 278 -6.61 -10.04 12.29
N VAL A 279 -6.45 -11.38 12.21
CA VAL A 279 -5.92 -12.20 13.31
C VAL A 279 -4.49 -11.81 13.68
N LEU A 280 -3.64 -11.49 12.68
CA LEU A 280 -2.27 -11.01 12.89
C LEU A 280 -2.20 -9.76 13.78
N HIS A 281 -3.15 -8.86 13.64
CA HIS A 281 -3.14 -7.57 14.33
C HIS A 281 -4.05 -7.54 15.58
N PHE A 282 -4.86 -8.59 15.81
CA PHE A 282 -5.83 -8.61 16.92
C PHE A 282 -5.18 -8.71 18.30
N VAL A 283 -3.91 -9.12 18.37
CA VAL A 283 -3.15 -9.41 19.61
C VAL A 283 -1.80 -8.68 19.63
N ALA A 284 -1.66 -7.65 18.81
CA ALA A 284 -0.45 -6.81 18.79
C ALA A 284 -0.51 -5.71 19.85
#